data_7b2d1888d3889e493b317e422676f439
#
_entry.id   7b2d1888d3889e493b317e422676f439
#
_cell.length_a   1.000
_cell.length_b   1.000
_cell.length_c   1.000
_cell.angle_alpha   90.00
_cell.angle_beta   90.00
_cell.angle_gamma   90.00
#
_symmetry.space_group_name_H-M   'P 1'
#
loop_
_entity.id
_entity.type
_entity.pdbx_description
1 polymer ?
#
loop_
_entity_poly.entity_id
_entity_poly.type
_entity_poly.pdbx_seq_one_letter_code
_entity_poly.pdbx_strand_id
1 'polypeptide(L)'
;MMNEPVNKMELSEQNAILQKAKITKGDLPELLEKKGISYDALRYEEYCDLPQECLSPIETLDSIEKCSDNIPAVSFFSGAGGFDVGFSYAGFENIISIEFNEIFCNTLRANNPNKIVIGPPQYSGDISKREELARILIEHGITENFPGVFHGGPPCQSFSIAANQRFSKDDNNFKRKGFDDEEKGTLIFDYIWFIEKFRPVAFLIENVAGIMECDNDGRIKKALDDLASDGYTITEPRVLNAANYGVPQNRMRWIVAGTRKNTNIILPEPTATVTPCGSVFLRSTENMLHESILPSLSVDI
;
A
#
# COMPACT_ATOMS: atom_id res chain seq x y z
N MET A 1 -24.25 35.12 -3.00
CA MET A 1 -24.70 34.78 -1.66
C MET A 1 -23.45 34.48 -0.87
N MET A 2 -23.05 35.34 0.06
CA MET A 2 -21.94 35.02 0.97
C MET A 2 -22.46 33.94 1.91
N ASN A 3 -21.78 32.80 1.94
CA ASN A 3 -22.06 31.76 2.92
C ASN A 3 -21.76 32.35 4.29
N GLU A 4 -22.78 32.41 5.17
CA GLU A 4 -22.53 32.71 6.56
C GLU A 4 -21.50 31.69 7.11
N PRO A 5 -20.53 32.14 7.91
CA PRO A 5 -19.56 31.24 8.47
C PRO A 5 -20.27 30.20 9.34
N VAL A 6 -20.16 28.95 9.01
CA VAL A 6 -20.69 27.85 9.82
C VAL A 6 -20.03 27.93 11.19
N ASN A 7 -20.85 28.13 12.21
CA ASN A 7 -20.38 28.25 13.60
C ASN A 7 -19.81 26.85 13.99
N LYS A 8 -18.52 26.78 14.18
CA LYS A 8 -17.84 25.50 14.46
C LYS A 8 -18.06 25.08 15.91
N MET A 9 -18.28 23.81 16.10
CA MET A 9 -18.53 23.22 17.41
C MET A 9 -17.24 23.13 18.24
N GLU A 10 -17.36 23.39 19.54
CA GLU A 10 -16.26 23.17 20.48
C GLU A 10 -15.78 21.72 20.48
N LEU A 11 -14.45 21.49 20.55
CA LEU A 11 -13.84 20.18 20.46
C LEU A 11 -14.37 19.20 21.52
N SER A 12 -14.61 19.69 22.74
CA SER A 12 -15.18 18.90 23.84
C SER A 12 -16.58 18.38 23.52
N GLU A 13 -17.39 19.19 22.87
CA GLU A 13 -18.76 18.83 22.47
C GLU A 13 -18.74 17.87 21.28
N GLN A 14 -17.83 18.06 20.31
CA GLN A 14 -17.63 17.10 19.23
C GLN A 14 -17.26 15.71 19.78
N ASN A 15 -16.29 15.66 20.69
CA ASN A 15 -15.83 14.41 21.29
C ASN A 15 -16.98 13.71 22.05
N ALA A 16 -17.82 14.45 22.76
CA ALA A 16 -18.99 13.88 23.45
C ALA A 16 -19.98 13.25 22.48
N ILE A 17 -20.22 13.86 21.31
CA ILE A 17 -21.11 13.32 20.26
C ILE A 17 -20.51 12.07 19.64
N LEU A 18 -19.23 12.09 19.30
CA LEU A 18 -18.51 10.96 18.70
C LEU A 18 -18.46 9.77 19.65
N GLN A 19 -18.17 10.01 20.93
CA GLN A 19 -18.20 8.95 21.96
C GLN A 19 -19.61 8.36 22.12
N LYS A 20 -20.64 9.19 22.10
CA LYS A 20 -22.02 8.70 22.18
C LYS A 20 -22.37 7.85 20.96
N ALA A 21 -22.02 8.26 19.76
CA ALA A 21 -22.22 7.49 18.53
C ALA A 21 -21.54 6.14 18.61
N LYS A 22 -20.29 6.09 19.09
CA LYS A 22 -19.51 4.85 19.30
C LYS A 22 -20.18 3.91 20.31
N ILE A 23 -20.60 4.41 21.46
CA ILE A 23 -21.22 3.60 22.52
C ILE A 23 -22.56 3.05 22.09
N THR A 24 -23.39 3.84 21.44
CA THR A 24 -24.75 3.43 21.04
C THR A 24 -24.76 2.63 19.74
N LYS A 25 -23.62 2.47 19.07
CA LYS A 25 -23.54 1.98 17.67
C LYS A 25 -24.53 2.69 16.75
N GLY A 26 -24.85 3.92 17.08
CA GLY A 26 -25.82 4.75 16.36
C GLY A 26 -25.19 5.39 15.12
N ASP A 27 -26.08 5.71 14.19
CA ASP A 27 -25.69 6.46 13.00
C ASP A 27 -25.33 7.90 13.39
N LEU A 28 -24.08 8.33 13.15
CA LEU A 28 -23.61 9.67 13.43
C LEU A 28 -24.44 10.74 12.73
N PRO A 29 -24.82 10.63 11.44
CA PRO A 29 -25.74 11.54 10.78
C PRO A 29 -27.06 11.73 11.53
N GLU A 30 -27.69 10.68 11.98
CA GLU A 30 -28.96 10.72 12.73
C GLU A 30 -28.80 11.47 14.08
N LEU A 31 -27.67 11.27 14.76
CA LEU A 31 -27.38 11.97 16.03
C LEU A 31 -27.15 13.46 15.82
N LEU A 32 -26.51 13.85 14.72
CA LEU A 32 -26.28 15.24 14.35
C LEU A 32 -27.60 15.91 13.95
N GLU A 33 -28.41 15.25 13.13
CA GLU A 33 -29.71 15.76 12.72
C GLU A 33 -30.64 16.03 13.93
N LYS A 34 -30.70 15.10 14.90
CA LYS A 34 -31.45 15.27 16.15
C LYS A 34 -31.00 16.48 16.98
N LYS A 35 -29.75 16.91 16.79
CA LYS A 35 -29.19 18.08 17.45
C LYS A 35 -29.26 19.36 16.59
N GLY A 36 -29.74 19.27 15.35
CA GLY A 36 -29.75 20.37 14.40
C GLY A 36 -28.35 20.80 13.96
N ILE A 37 -27.38 19.91 13.97
CA ILE A 37 -25.98 20.17 13.66
C ILE A 37 -25.66 19.65 12.26
N SER A 38 -25.13 20.52 11.41
CA SER A 38 -24.60 20.11 10.10
C SER A 38 -23.31 19.29 10.28
N TYR A 39 -23.12 18.27 9.41
CA TYR A 39 -21.87 17.51 9.37
C TYR A 39 -20.64 18.39 9.13
N ASP A 40 -20.81 19.49 8.39
CA ASP A 40 -19.73 20.45 8.11
C ASP A 40 -19.31 21.24 9.35
N ALA A 41 -20.16 21.33 10.38
CA ALA A 41 -19.81 21.92 11.66
C ALA A 41 -18.79 21.08 12.45
N LEU A 42 -18.60 19.80 12.10
CA LEU A 42 -17.59 18.91 12.69
C LEU A 42 -16.23 19.02 11.98
N ARG A 43 -16.16 19.69 10.83
CA ARG A 43 -14.89 19.85 10.12
C ARG A 43 -14.21 21.13 10.58
N TYR A 44 -12.93 21.00 10.91
CA TYR A 44 -12.08 22.18 11.05
C TYR A 44 -11.60 22.54 9.64
N GLU A 45 -11.97 23.72 9.14
CA GLU A 45 -11.45 24.25 7.87
C GLU A 45 -9.99 24.69 7.99
N GLU A 46 -9.60 25.10 9.18
CA GLU A 46 -8.22 25.41 9.48
C GLU A 46 -7.62 24.21 10.19
N TYR A 47 -6.60 23.62 9.58
CA TYR A 47 -5.63 22.86 10.35
C TYR A 47 -5.17 23.80 11.44
N CYS A 48 -5.25 23.39 12.72
CA CYS A 48 -4.56 24.12 13.75
C CYS A 48 -3.17 24.40 13.19
N ASP A 49 -2.77 25.67 13.10
CA ASP A 49 -1.38 26.01 12.90
C ASP A 49 -0.64 25.36 14.06
N LEU A 50 -0.15 24.13 13.82
CA LEU A 50 0.71 23.47 14.78
C LEU A 50 1.88 24.41 14.97
N PRO A 51 2.20 24.82 16.20
CA PRO A 51 3.38 25.61 16.44
C PRO A 51 4.54 25.00 15.66
N GLN A 52 5.33 25.81 15.00
CA GLN A 52 6.42 25.33 14.13
C GLN A 52 7.38 24.39 14.87
N GLU A 53 7.42 24.50 16.19
CA GLU A 53 8.12 23.62 17.13
C GLU A 53 7.54 22.21 17.23
N CYS A 54 6.26 22.01 16.83
CA CYS A 54 5.58 20.71 16.79
C CYS A 54 5.71 20.00 15.44
N LEU A 55 6.23 20.68 14.43
CA LEU A 55 6.54 20.07 13.16
C LEU A 55 7.87 19.34 13.35
N SER A 56 7.84 18.04 13.54
CA SER A 56 9.04 17.23 13.32
C SER A 56 9.59 17.59 11.94
N PRO A 57 10.91 17.80 11.81
CA PRO A 57 11.50 18.04 10.51
C PRO A 57 11.01 16.93 9.58
N ILE A 58 10.41 17.33 8.45
CA ILE A 58 10.04 16.36 7.41
C ILE A 58 11.36 15.78 6.92
N GLU A 59 11.63 14.54 7.28
CA GLU A 59 12.75 13.81 6.70
C GLU A 59 12.44 13.61 5.23
N THR A 60 13.21 14.25 4.38
CA THR A 60 13.14 14.01 2.95
C THR A 60 13.84 12.69 2.63
N LEU A 61 13.47 12.06 1.52
CA LEU A 61 14.13 10.84 1.04
C LEU A 61 15.65 10.98 0.92
N ASP A 62 16.15 12.20 0.76
CA ASP A 62 17.58 12.51 0.64
C ASP A 62 18.29 12.54 2.00
N SER A 63 17.57 12.70 3.10
CA SER A 63 18.14 12.74 4.47
C SER A 63 18.35 11.37 5.10
N ILE A 64 17.85 10.31 4.47
CA ILE A 64 17.94 8.93 4.99
C ILE A 64 19.18 8.27 4.41
N GLU A 65 20.06 7.77 5.27
CA GLU A 65 21.21 6.98 4.86
C GLU A 65 20.70 5.74 4.08
N LYS A 66 21.04 5.70 2.79
CA LYS A 66 20.75 4.55 1.94
C LYS A 66 21.86 3.52 2.09
N CYS A 67 21.47 2.25 2.20
CA CYS A 67 22.44 1.20 1.95
C CYS A 67 23.01 1.37 0.53
N SER A 68 24.32 1.23 0.35
CA SER A 68 25.04 1.66 -0.86
C SER A 68 25.14 0.60 -1.96
N ASP A 69 24.34 -0.46 -1.93
CA ASP A 69 24.55 -1.61 -2.81
C ASP A 69 24.08 -1.39 -4.26
N ASN A 70 23.26 -0.37 -4.51
CA ASN A 70 22.73 0.05 -5.83
C ASN A 70 22.28 -1.14 -6.70
N ILE A 71 21.61 -2.12 -6.09
CA ILE A 71 21.09 -3.28 -6.82
C ILE A 71 19.91 -2.79 -7.68
N PRO A 72 19.96 -2.96 -9.01
CA PRO A 72 18.88 -2.48 -9.86
C PRO A 72 17.58 -3.20 -9.59
N ALA A 73 16.49 -2.44 -9.54
CA ALA A 73 15.15 -2.96 -9.32
C ALA A 73 14.17 -2.43 -10.36
N VAL A 74 13.22 -3.28 -10.74
CA VAL A 74 12.06 -2.92 -11.58
C VAL A 74 10.81 -3.09 -10.74
N SER A 75 10.03 -2.02 -10.65
CA SER A 75 8.78 -1.96 -9.90
C SER A 75 7.60 -2.17 -10.82
N PHE A 76 6.78 -3.16 -10.52
CA PHE A 76 5.51 -3.43 -11.19
C PHE A 76 4.35 -2.97 -10.31
N PHE A 77 3.31 -2.40 -10.92
CA PHE A 77 2.18 -1.83 -10.18
C PHE A 77 2.61 -0.79 -9.16
N SER A 78 3.50 0.11 -9.58
CA SER A 78 4.22 1.02 -8.69
C SER A 78 3.32 1.96 -7.89
N GLY A 79 2.08 2.20 -8.35
CA GLY A 79 1.21 3.19 -7.75
C GLY A 79 1.90 4.56 -7.68
N ALA A 80 1.75 5.26 -6.57
CA ALA A 80 2.46 6.52 -6.32
C ALA A 80 3.92 6.34 -5.82
N GLY A 81 4.44 5.10 -5.82
CA GLY A 81 5.84 4.82 -5.48
C GLY A 81 6.10 4.44 -4.02
N GLY A 82 5.06 4.11 -3.24
CA GLY A 82 5.27 3.76 -1.82
C GLY A 82 6.18 2.54 -1.63
N PHE A 83 6.01 1.51 -2.45
CA PHE A 83 6.85 0.31 -2.41
C PHE A 83 8.27 0.61 -2.91
N ASP A 84 8.39 1.44 -3.96
CA ASP A 84 9.66 1.91 -4.52
C ASP A 84 10.50 2.65 -3.48
N VAL A 85 9.85 3.46 -2.64
CA VAL A 85 10.50 4.17 -1.53
C VAL A 85 11.10 3.18 -0.53
N GLY A 86 10.34 2.16 -0.12
CA GLY A 86 10.84 1.12 0.77
C GLY A 86 12.04 0.37 0.21
N PHE A 87 12.02 0.03 -1.09
CA PHE A 87 13.14 -0.59 -1.77
C PHE A 87 14.35 0.33 -1.85
N SER A 88 14.14 1.63 -2.11
CA SER A 88 15.24 2.61 -2.14
C SER A 88 15.92 2.74 -0.78
N TYR A 89 15.17 2.69 0.32
CA TYR A 89 15.76 2.68 1.67
C TYR A 89 16.57 1.42 1.96
N ALA A 90 16.15 0.30 1.40
CA ALA A 90 16.85 -0.98 1.54
C ALA A 90 18.09 -1.10 0.62
N GLY A 91 18.47 -0.04 -0.12
CA GLY A 91 19.67 -0.02 -0.97
C GLY A 91 19.44 -0.46 -2.40
N PHE A 92 18.18 -0.61 -2.84
CA PHE A 92 17.87 -0.92 -4.23
C PHE A 92 17.73 0.37 -5.05
N GLU A 93 18.22 0.35 -6.26
CA GLU A 93 18.00 1.39 -7.24
C GLU A 93 16.80 1.04 -8.12
N ASN A 94 15.65 1.66 -7.88
CA ASN A 94 14.47 1.48 -8.73
C ASN A 94 14.69 2.19 -10.07
N ILE A 95 15.22 1.48 -11.06
CA ILE A 95 15.55 2.03 -12.39
C ILE A 95 14.31 2.23 -13.26
N ILE A 96 13.29 1.39 -13.12
CA ILE A 96 12.02 1.45 -13.88
C ILE A 96 10.85 1.26 -12.92
N SER A 97 9.81 2.09 -13.10
CA SER A 97 8.50 1.90 -12.49
C SER A 97 7.43 1.75 -13.57
N ILE A 98 6.60 0.72 -13.44
CA ILE A 98 5.52 0.37 -14.36
C ILE A 98 4.19 0.63 -13.67
N GLU A 99 3.37 1.51 -14.25
CA GLU A 99 2.09 1.91 -13.67
C GLU A 99 1.07 2.23 -14.77
N PHE A 100 -0.16 1.76 -14.59
CA PHE A 100 -1.25 1.96 -15.55
C PHE A 100 -1.98 3.30 -15.36
N ASN A 101 -2.03 3.81 -14.13
CA ASN A 101 -2.79 5.02 -13.81
C ASN A 101 -1.96 6.28 -14.07
N GLU A 102 -2.47 7.16 -14.92
CA GLU A 102 -1.78 8.41 -15.31
C GLU A 102 -1.47 9.32 -14.11
N ILE A 103 -2.37 9.43 -13.12
CA ILE A 103 -2.17 10.27 -11.94
C ILE A 103 -0.97 9.76 -11.14
N PHE A 104 -0.87 8.45 -10.96
CA PHE A 104 0.26 7.84 -10.27
C PHE A 104 1.56 7.96 -11.05
N CYS A 105 1.51 7.80 -12.39
CA CYS A 105 2.67 8.05 -13.24
C CYS A 105 3.20 9.48 -13.10
N ASN A 106 2.29 10.46 -13.06
CA ASN A 106 2.67 11.86 -12.86
C ASN A 106 3.30 12.08 -11.48
N THR A 107 2.79 11.44 -10.44
CA THR A 107 3.38 11.47 -9.08
C THR A 107 4.78 10.86 -9.09
N LEU A 108 4.98 9.71 -9.73
CA LEU A 108 6.29 9.06 -9.84
C LEU A 108 7.31 9.96 -10.55
N ARG A 109 6.93 10.60 -11.66
CA ARG A 109 7.81 11.53 -12.41
C ARG A 109 8.13 12.80 -11.63
N ALA A 110 7.14 13.33 -10.89
CA ALA A 110 7.33 14.53 -10.06
C ALA A 110 8.31 14.26 -8.90
N ASN A 111 8.20 13.09 -8.27
CA ASN A 111 9.06 12.71 -7.15
C ASN A 111 10.48 12.30 -7.57
N ASN A 112 10.63 11.77 -8.78
CA ASN A 112 11.95 11.41 -9.32
C ASN A 112 12.00 11.65 -10.83
N PRO A 113 12.39 12.87 -11.28
CA PRO A 113 12.41 13.24 -12.70
C PRO A 113 13.36 12.40 -13.56
N ASN A 114 14.37 11.77 -12.97
CA ASN A 114 15.35 10.95 -13.69
C ASN A 114 14.95 9.48 -13.83
N LYS A 115 13.85 9.08 -13.19
CA LYS A 115 13.36 7.70 -13.19
C LYS A 115 12.59 7.40 -14.46
N ILE A 116 12.80 6.22 -15.02
CA ILE A 116 12.00 5.72 -16.13
C ILE A 116 10.64 5.27 -15.61
N VAL A 117 9.58 5.90 -16.08
CA VAL A 117 8.19 5.54 -15.74
C VAL A 117 7.49 5.04 -17.01
N ILE A 118 7.24 3.73 -17.07
CA ILE A 118 6.49 3.08 -18.16
C ILE A 118 5.00 3.14 -17.81
N GLY A 119 4.32 4.09 -18.42
CA GLY A 119 2.89 4.35 -18.23
C GLY A 119 2.46 5.62 -18.93
N PRO A 120 1.15 5.96 -18.87
CA PRO A 120 0.62 7.12 -19.57
C PRO A 120 1.39 8.42 -19.28
N PRO A 121 1.46 9.34 -20.24
CA PRO A 121 0.89 9.28 -21.58
C PRO A 121 1.76 8.56 -22.62
N GLN A 122 3.01 8.21 -22.33
CA GLN A 122 3.96 7.65 -23.32
C GLN A 122 3.70 6.17 -23.64
N TYR A 123 3.36 5.41 -22.64
CA TYR A 123 3.11 3.96 -22.70
C TYR A 123 1.78 3.64 -22.01
N SER A 124 1.21 2.48 -22.30
CA SER A 124 -0.03 2.07 -21.64
C SER A 124 0.16 1.71 -20.17
N GLY A 125 1.34 1.20 -19.81
CA GLY A 125 1.61 0.67 -18.46
C GLY A 125 0.78 -0.58 -18.09
N ASP A 126 0.06 -1.12 -19.07
CA ASP A 126 -0.83 -2.27 -18.89
C ASP A 126 -0.03 -3.56 -18.92
N ILE A 127 0.07 -4.21 -17.78
CA ILE A 127 0.86 -5.45 -17.63
C ILE A 127 0.23 -6.64 -18.39
N SER A 128 -1.07 -6.61 -18.66
CA SER A 128 -1.76 -7.65 -19.43
C SER A 128 -1.28 -7.70 -20.88
N LYS A 129 -0.76 -6.58 -21.40
CA LYS A 129 -0.12 -6.49 -22.71
C LYS A 129 1.32 -6.98 -22.67
N ARG A 130 1.50 -8.23 -22.28
CA ARG A 130 2.79 -8.85 -21.94
C ARG A 130 3.88 -8.61 -22.98
N GLU A 131 3.61 -8.90 -24.26
CA GLU A 131 4.61 -8.81 -25.32
C GLU A 131 4.96 -7.36 -25.68
N GLU A 132 3.99 -6.43 -25.61
CA GLU A 132 4.23 -5.00 -25.79
C GLU A 132 5.13 -4.46 -24.70
N LEU A 133 4.77 -4.72 -23.42
CA LEU A 133 5.53 -4.26 -22.28
C LEU A 133 6.92 -4.90 -22.22
N ALA A 134 7.04 -6.19 -22.59
CA ALA A 134 8.34 -6.87 -22.62
C ALA A 134 9.28 -6.23 -23.65
N ARG A 135 8.79 -5.81 -24.84
CA ARG A 135 9.61 -5.09 -25.82
C ARG A 135 10.10 -3.75 -25.25
N ILE A 136 9.20 -2.99 -24.58
CA ILE A 136 9.57 -1.73 -23.96
C ILE A 136 10.65 -1.95 -22.89
N LEU A 137 10.51 -2.98 -22.04
CA LEU A 137 11.51 -3.31 -21.04
C LEU A 137 12.87 -3.65 -21.66
N ILE A 138 12.88 -4.40 -22.77
CA ILE A 138 14.12 -4.73 -23.50
C ILE A 138 14.77 -3.48 -24.08
N GLU A 139 13.99 -2.55 -24.63
CA GLU A 139 14.48 -1.25 -25.12
C GLU A 139 15.13 -0.41 -24.03
N HIS A 140 14.68 -0.58 -22.78
CA HIS A 140 15.25 0.04 -21.59
C HIS A 140 16.33 -0.80 -20.90
N GLY A 141 16.83 -1.85 -21.55
CA GLY A 141 17.99 -2.62 -21.07
C GLY A 141 17.65 -3.77 -20.13
N ILE A 142 16.38 -4.09 -19.94
CA ILE A 142 16.00 -5.29 -19.16
C ILE A 142 16.05 -6.50 -20.09
N THR A 143 17.02 -7.36 -19.85
CA THR A 143 17.24 -8.59 -20.66
C THR A 143 16.99 -9.84 -19.83
N GLU A 144 16.97 -11.00 -20.49
CA GLU A 144 16.91 -12.28 -19.80
C GLU A 144 18.09 -12.43 -18.84
N ASN A 145 17.85 -13.09 -17.72
CA ASN A 145 18.79 -13.20 -16.59
C ASN A 145 19.15 -11.85 -15.96
N PHE A 146 18.16 -10.96 -15.88
CA PHE A 146 18.31 -9.63 -15.30
C PHE A 146 19.04 -9.68 -13.93
N PRO A 147 20.15 -8.93 -13.77
CA PRO A 147 21.00 -9.02 -12.57
C PRO A 147 20.42 -8.27 -11.36
N GLY A 148 19.17 -7.85 -11.41
CA GLY A 148 18.47 -7.10 -10.38
C GLY A 148 17.24 -7.81 -9.84
N VAL A 149 16.38 -7.03 -9.22
CA VAL A 149 15.18 -7.50 -8.53
C VAL A 149 13.92 -7.00 -9.20
N PHE A 150 12.91 -7.86 -9.32
CA PHE A 150 11.55 -7.45 -9.63
C PHE A 150 10.72 -7.40 -8.36
N HIS A 151 9.99 -6.33 -8.14
CA HIS A 151 9.01 -6.26 -7.05
C HIS A 151 7.68 -5.70 -7.54
N GLY A 152 6.59 -6.16 -6.93
CA GLY A 152 5.28 -5.72 -7.33
C GLY A 152 4.16 -6.14 -6.41
N GLY A 153 3.12 -5.31 -6.38
CA GLY A 153 1.87 -5.58 -5.69
C GLY A 153 0.71 -5.61 -6.69
N PRO A 154 0.48 -6.73 -7.39
CA PRO A 154 -0.64 -6.82 -8.34
C PRO A 154 -1.96 -6.47 -7.66
N PRO A 155 -2.82 -5.66 -8.30
CA PRO A 155 -4.07 -5.23 -7.71
C PRO A 155 -5.02 -6.40 -7.45
N CYS A 156 -5.59 -6.41 -6.26
CA CYS A 156 -6.43 -7.48 -5.77
C CYS A 156 -7.84 -6.99 -5.44
N GLN A 157 -8.45 -6.25 -6.35
CA GLN A 157 -9.80 -5.71 -6.12
C GLN A 157 -10.85 -6.80 -5.90
N SER A 158 -10.67 -7.95 -6.53
CA SER A 158 -11.55 -9.11 -6.39
C SER A 158 -11.41 -9.86 -5.06
N PHE A 159 -10.33 -9.60 -4.31
CA PHE A 159 -9.99 -10.33 -3.08
C PHE A 159 -10.05 -9.46 -1.81
N SER A 160 -10.21 -8.13 -1.94
CA SER A 160 -10.16 -7.22 -0.81
C SER A 160 -11.45 -7.23 0.01
N ILE A 161 -11.33 -7.37 1.34
CA ILE A 161 -12.45 -7.21 2.27
C ILE A 161 -13.01 -5.78 2.20
N ALA A 162 -12.15 -4.79 1.98
CA ALA A 162 -12.55 -3.38 1.86
C ALA A 162 -13.42 -3.11 0.62
N ALA A 163 -13.26 -3.89 -0.45
CA ALA A 163 -14.14 -3.79 -1.62
C ALA A 163 -15.58 -4.23 -1.29
N ASN A 164 -15.74 -5.23 -0.42
CA ASN A 164 -17.04 -5.74 0.00
C ASN A 164 -17.81 -4.77 0.92
N GLN A 165 -17.11 -3.83 1.57
CA GLN A 165 -17.74 -2.83 2.45
C GLN A 165 -18.33 -1.64 1.69
N ARG A 166 -18.01 -1.49 0.39
CA ARG A 166 -18.51 -0.39 -0.46
C ARG A 166 -19.87 -0.67 -1.07
N PHE A 167 -20.32 -1.91 -1.06
CA PHE A 167 -21.57 -2.34 -1.69
C PHE A 167 -22.52 -2.91 -0.66
N SER A 168 -23.84 -2.76 -0.88
CA SER A 168 -24.85 -3.42 -0.04
C SER A 168 -24.79 -4.94 -0.25
N LYS A 169 -25.27 -5.70 0.73
CA LYS A 169 -25.32 -7.19 0.64
C LYS A 169 -26.15 -7.71 -0.53
N ASP A 170 -27.03 -6.89 -1.05
CA ASP A 170 -27.92 -7.20 -2.18
C ASP A 170 -27.30 -6.84 -3.54
N ASP A 171 -26.12 -6.20 -3.55
CA ASP A 171 -25.41 -5.88 -4.78
C ASP A 171 -24.68 -7.12 -5.31
N ASN A 172 -24.78 -7.35 -6.63
CA ASN A 172 -24.08 -8.44 -7.31
C ASN A 172 -22.54 -8.34 -7.18
N ASN A 173 -22.02 -7.14 -6.91
CA ASN A 173 -20.59 -6.89 -6.67
C ASN A 173 -20.17 -7.24 -5.23
N PHE A 174 -21.10 -7.62 -4.34
CA PHE A 174 -20.76 -8.01 -2.98
C PHE A 174 -19.99 -9.34 -2.92
N LYS A 175 -20.16 -10.21 -3.89
CA LYS A 175 -19.48 -11.51 -3.94
C LYS A 175 -18.04 -11.33 -4.44
N ARG A 176 -17.08 -11.91 -3.73
CA ARG A 176 -15.70 -12.00 -4.19
C ARG A 176 -15.65 -12.88 -5.44
N LYS A 177 -15.21 -12.32 -6.57
CA LYS A 177 -15.04 -13.07 -7.81
C LYS A 177 -13.71 -13.82 -7.88
N GLY A 178 -12.71 -13.39 -7.08
CA GLY A 178 -11.41 -14.03 -7.05
C GLY A 178 -10.75 -14.04 -8.43
N PHE A 179 -10.26 -15.20 -8.83
CA PHE A 179 -9.63 -15.41 -10.14
C PHE A 179 -10.63 -15.51 -11.31
N ASP A 180 -11.94 -15.53 -11.03
CA ASP A 180 -12.99 -15.47 -12.04
C ASP A 180 -13.24 -14.04 -12.56
N ASP A 181 -12.58 -13.03 -11.99
CA ASP A 181 -12.56 -11.68 -12.52
C ASP A 181 -11.60 -11.63 -13.72
N GLU A 182 -12.17 -11.60 -14.93
CA GLU A 182 -11.43 -11.67 -16.19
C GLU A 182 -10.41 -10.54 -16.36
N GLU A 183 -10.65 -9.35 -15.74
CA GLU A 183 -9.78 -8.19 -15.92
C GLU A 183 -8.69 -8.04 -14.84
N LYS A 184 -8.96 -8.44 -13.59
CA LYS A 184 -8.11 -8.11 -12.44
C LYS A 184 -7.65 -9.29 -11.61
N GLY A 185 -8.34 -10.42 -11.71
CA GLY A 185 -7.96 -11.64 -11.01
C GLY A 185 -6.73 -12.32 -11.58
N THR A 186 -6.34 -11.97 -12.81
CA THR A 186 -5.24 -12.63 -13.54
C THR A 186 -3.92 -11.88 -13.49
N LEU A 187 -3.89 -10.61 -13.08
CA LEU A 187 -2.69 -9.75 -13.16
C LEU A 187 -1.49 -10.28 -12.34
N ILE A 188 -1.72 -11.08 -11.31
CA ILE A 188 -0.63 -11.76 -10.60
C ILE A 188 0.10 -12.76 -11.52
N PHE A 189 -0.63 -13.45 -12.40
CA PHE A 189 -0.05 -14.40 -13.36
C PHE A 189 0.63 -13.68 -14.51
N ASP A 190 0.17 -12.47 -14.87
CA ASP A 190 0.88 -11.62 -15.80
C ASP A 190 2.23 -11.19 -15.22
N TYR A 191 2.26 -10.83 -13.94
CA TYR A 191 3.52 -10.49 -13.26
C TYR A 191 4.46 -11.70 -13.17
N ILE A 192 3.96 -12.88 -12.83
CA ILE A 192 4.74 -14.12 -12.80
C ILE A 192 5.34 -14.41 -14.18
N TRP A 193 4.58 -14.20 -15.26
CA TRP A 193 5.10 -14.35 -16.61
C TRP A 193 6.32 -13.46 -16.90
N PHE A 194 6.33 -12.21 -16.38
CA PHE A 194 7.52 -11.35 -16.49
C PHE A 194 8.70 -11.89 -15.70
N ILE A 195 8.47 -12.47 -14.52
CA ILE A 195 9.53 -13.15 -13.74
C ILE A 195 10.11 -14.31 -14.53
N GLU A 196 9.29 -15.16 -15.14
CA GLU A 196 9.71 -16.27 -15.98
C GLU A 196 10.51 -15.81 -17.20
N LYS A 197 10.01 -14.77 -17.90
CA LYS A 197 10.61 -14.25 -19.13
C LYS A 197 11.97 -13.60 -18.90
N PHE A 198 12.09 -12.74 -17.90
CA PHE A 198 13.30 -11.97 -17.65
C PHE A 198 14.24 -12.57 -16.62
N ARG A 199 13.78 -13.56 -15.88
CA ARG A 199 14.58 -14.31 -14.90
C ARG A 199 15.43 -13.40 -13.99
N PRO A 200 14.83 -12.42 -13.25
CA PRO A 200 15.56 -11.58 -12.34
C PRO A 200 16.31 -12.41 -11.28
N VAL A 201 17.38 -11.85 -10.71
CA VAL A 201 18.12 -12.52 -9.62
C VAL A 201 17.21 -12.83 -8.44
N ALA A 202 16.29 -11.94 -8.14
CA ALA A 202 15.28 -12.16 -7.12
C ALA A 202 13.96 -11.45 -7.48
N PHE A 203 12.88 -11.88 -6.85
CA PHE A 203 11.60 -11.21 -6.96
C PHE A 203 10.88 -11.15 -5.62
N LEU A 204 9.93 -10.20 -5.52
CA LEU A 204 9.00 -10.09 -4.40
C LEU A 204 7.61 -9.81 -4.94
N ILE A 205 6.62 -10.56 -4.43
CA ILE A 205 5.20 -10.38 -4.71
C ILE A 205 4.49 -10.00 -3.42
N GLU A 206 3.79 -8.87 -3.42
CA GLU A 206 2.91 -8.46 -2.34
C GLU A 206 1.46 -8.59 -2.76
N ASN A 207 0.58 -8.97 -1.82
CA ASN A 207 -0.85 -8.95 -2.04
C ASN A 207 -1.62 -8.82 -0.71
N VAL A 208 -2.94 -8.71 -0.79
CA VAL A 208 -3.79 -8.75 0.41
C VAL A 208 -3.85 -10.16 1.00
N ALA A 209 -4.01 -10.28 2.32
CA ALA A 209 -4.10 -11.57 3.00
C ALA A 209 -5.20 -12.48 2.44
N GLY A 210 -6.31 -11.90 1.97
CA GLY A 210 -7.43 -12.64 1.41
C GLY A 210 -7.14 -13.40 0.10
N ILE A 211 -5.98 -13.20 -0.54
CA ILE A 211 -5.60 -13.93 -1.75
C ILE A 211 -5.53 -15.45 -1.50
N MET A 212 -5.07 -15.85 -0.31
CA MET A 212 -4.95 -17.26 0.06
C MET A 212 -6.31 -17.95 0.23
N GLU A 213 -7.34 -17.18 0.62
CA GLU A 213 -8.71 -17.69 0.77
C GLU A 213 -9.39 -17.94 -0.59
N CYS A 214 -8.87 -17.33 -1.64
CA CYS A 214 -9.44 -17.38 -2.99
C CYS A 214 -8.69 -18.33 -3.93
N ASP A 215 -7.51 -18.82 -3.53
CA ASP A 215 -6.71 -19.79 -4.31
C ASP A 215 -7.21 -21.24 -4.09
N ASN A 216 -8.53 -21.44 -4.20
CA ASN A 216 -9.15 -22.75 -4.00
C ASN A 216 -8.63 -23.79 -5.00
N ASP A 217 -8.26 -23.36 -6.19
CA ASP A 217 -7.77 -24.24 -7.27
C ASP A 217 -6.24 -24.44 -7.19
N GLY A 218 -5.54 -23.85 -6.23
CA GLY A 218 -4.10 -23.94 -6.06
C GLY A 218 -3.30 -23.32 -7.21
N ARG A 219 -3.86 -22.37 -7.95
CA ARG A 219 -3.23 -21.75 -9.13
C ARG A 219 -1.97 -20.98 -8.77
N ILE A 220 -2.01 -20.20 -7.68
CA ILE A 220 -0.85 -19.46 -7.19
C ILE A 220 0.22 -20.44 -6.73
N LYS A 221 -0.17 -21.45 -5.94
CA LYS A 221 0.76 -22.49 -5.51
C LYS A 221 1.44 -23.14 -6.70
N LYS A 222 0.68 -23.54 -7.70
CA LYS A 222 1.23 -24.13 -8.93
C LYS A 222 2.22 -23.21 -9.63
N ALA A 223 1.87 -21.92 -9.79
CA ALA A 223 2.76 -20.97 -10.44
C ALA A 223 4.07 -20.75 -9.65
N LEU A 224 4.02 -20.78 -8.31
CA LEU A 224 5.23 -20.74 -7.48
C LEU A 224 6.04 -22.04 -7.59
N ASP A 225 5.40 -23.19 -7.65
CA ASP A 225 6.07 -24.51 -7.86
C ASP A 225 6.74 -24.55 -9.25
N ASP A 226 6.13 -23.97 -10.28
CA ASP A 226 6.69 -23.82 -11.62
C ASP A 226 7.96 -22.93 -11.59
N LEU A 227 7.91 -21.77 -10.91
CA LEU A 227 9.11 -20.92 -10.69
C LEU A 227 10.21 -21.65 -9.90
N ALA A 228 9.84 -22.45 -8.90
CA ALA A 228 10.80 -23.25 -8.16
C ALA A 228 11.48 -24.31 -9.07
N SER A 229 10.72 -24.93 -9.97
CA SER A 229 11.22 -25.86 -10.97
C SER A 229 12.17 -25.19 -11.98
N ASP A 230 11.96 -23.90 -12.23
CA ASP A 230 12.83 -23.05 -13.07
C ASP A 230 14.09 -22.55 -12.36
N GLY A 231 14.31 -22.98 -11.12
CA GLY A 231 15.53 -22.74 -10.36
C GLY A 231 15.49 -21.58 -9.39
N TYR A 232 14.29 -21.13 -9.00
CA TYR A 232 14.14 -20.20 -7.87
C TYR A 232 14.03 -20.95 -6.54
N THR A 233 14.74 -20.47 -5.53
CA THR A 233 14.46 -20.81 -4.13
C THR A 233 13.42 -19.83 -3.63
N ILE A 234 12.23 -20.33 -3.30
CA ILE A 234 11.06 -19.50 -2.92
C ILE A 234 10.82 -19.60 -1.42
N THR A 235 10.52 -18.47 -0.80
CA THR A 235 10.16 -18.44 0.63
C THR A 235 8.78 -19.06 0.85
N GLU A 236 8.57 -19.62 2.04
CA GLU A 236 7.19 -19.86 2.50
C GLU A 236 6.42 -18.54 2.48
N PRO A 237 5.25 -18.47 1.80
CA PRO A 237 4.43 -17.27 1.82
C PRO A 237 3.97 -16.93 3.25
N ARG A 238 4.07 -15.66 3.63
CA ARG A 238 3.67 -15.19 4.97
C ARG A 238 2.73 -14.00 4.89
N VAL A 239 1.82 -13.92 5.85
CA VAL A 239 1.03 -12.70 6.06
C VAL A 239 1.72 -11.87 7.13
N LEU A 240 2.19 -10.69 6.75
CA LEU A 240 2.87 -9.74 7.62
C LEU A 240 1.93 -8.59 7.93
N ASN A 241 1.94 -8.12 9.19
CA ASN A 241 1.20 -6.93 9.59
C ASN A 241 2.18 -5.77 9.76
N ALA A 242 1.99 -4.68 9.00
CA ALA A 242 2.85 -3.51 9.07
C ALA A 242 3.00 -2.94 10.51
N ALA A 243 1.96 -3.06 11.33
CA ALA A 243 2.00 -2.63 12.73
C ALA A 243 3.09 -3.34 13.56
N ASN A 244 3.43 -4.58 13.21
CA ASN A 244 4.46 -5.36 13.88
C ASN A 244 5.89 -4.91 13.53
N TYR A 245 6.01 -3.98 12.58
CA TYR A 245 7.28 -3.44 12.08
C TYR A 245 7.40 -1.93 12.31
N GLY A 246 6.67 -1.40 13.30
CA GLY A 246 6.75 0.01 13.68
C GLY A 246 5.88 0.96 12.88
N VAL A 247 5.09 0.48 11.92
CA VAL A 247 4.14 1.30 11.17
C VAL A 247 2.85 1.46 11.98
N PRO A 248 2.35 2.67 12.22
CA PRO A 248 1.12 2.90 13.01
C PRO A 248 -0.14 2.61 12.19
N GLN A 249 -0.18 1.48 11.52
CA GLN A 249 -1.29 1.03 10.69
C GLN A 249 -1.45 -0.49 10.77
N ASN A 250 -2.64 -0.94 11.08
CA ASN A 250 -3.00 -2.35 10.96
C ASN A 250 -3.21 -2.68 9.47
N ARG A 251 -2.15 -3.22 8.82
CA ARG A 251 -2.13 -3.52 7.40
C ARG A 251 -1.55 -4.91 7.16
N MET A 252 -2.44 -5.88 7.02
CA MET A 252 -2.08 -7.27 6.73
C MET A 252 -1.78 -7.45 5.25
N ARG A 253 -0.60 -8.03 4.94
CA ARG A 253 -0.17 -8.30 3.56
C ARG A 253 0.45 -9.67 3.43
N TRP A 254 -0.01 -10.40 2.42
CA TRP A 254 0.61 -11.62 1.96
C TRP A 254 1.87 -11.28 1.16
N ILE A 255 2.97 -11.91 1.49
CA ILE A 255 4.27 -11.67 0.86
C ILE A 255 4.93 -13.01 0.55
N VAL A 256 5.48 -13.10 -0.66
CA VAL A 256 6.37 -14.18 -1.08
C VAL A 256 7.55 -13.58 -1.84
N ALA A 257 8.71 -14.16 -1.67
CA ALA A 257 9.93 -13.78 -2.39
C ALA A 257 10.65 -15.02 -2.92
N GLY A 258 11.42 -14.83 -3.97
CA GLY A 258 12.23 -15.91 -4.54
C GLY A 258 13.57 -15.38 -5.07
N THR A 259 14.59 -16.24 -5.07
CA THR A 259 15.91 -15.92 -5.63
C THR A 259 16.48 -17.07 -6.41
N ARG A 260 17.21 -16.76 -7.50
CA ARG A 260 17.99 -17.74 -8.27
C ARG A 260 19.39 -17.97 -7.70
N LYS A 261 19.81 -17.19 -6.70
CA LYS A 261 21.06 -17.43 -6.00
C LYS A 261 20.88 -18.60 -5.04
N ASN A 262 21.93 -19.38 -4.86
CA ASN A 262 21.93 -20.48 -3.88
C ASN A 262 21.99 -19.92 -2.42
N THR A 263 21.05 -19.04 -2.11
CA THR A 263 20.86 -18.37 -0.82
C THR A 263 19.37 -18.32 -0.50
N ASN A 264 19.02 -18.42 0.77
CA ASN A 264 17.64 -18.29 1.20
C ASN A 264 17.32 -16.82 1.50
N ILE A 265 16.21 -16.32 0.99
CA ILE A 265 15.61 -15.07 1.47
C ILE A 265 14.87 -15.41 2.75
N ILE A 266 15.12 -14.63 3.79
CA ILE A 266 14.42 -14.78 5.08
C ILE A 266 13.48 -13.57 5.21
N LEU A 267 12.17 -13.84 5.28
CA LEU A 267 11.20 -12.80 5.59
C LEU A 267 11.39 -12.35 7.04
N PRO A 268 11.32 -11.04 7.33
CA PRO A 268 11.65 -10.52 8.65
C PRO A 268 10.67 -11.01 9.72
N GLU A 269 11.19 -11.23 10.92
CA GLU A 269 10.36 -11.44 12.10
C GLU A 269 9.87 -10.10 12.65
N PRO A 270 8.72 -10.07 13.35
CA PRO A 270 8.20 -8.86 13.98
C PRO A 270 9.26 -8.16 14.85
N THR A 271 9.48 -6.88 14.62
CA THR A 271 10.49 -6.07 15.34
C THR A 271 9.89 -5.25 16.45
N ALA A 272 8.57 -5.07 16.48
CA ALA A 272 7.85 -4.30 17.48
C ALA A 272 6.57 -5.02 17.92
N THR A 273 6.18 -4.85 19.17
CA THR A 273 4.79 -4.98 19.57
C THR A 273 3.99 -3.89 18.88
N VAL A 274 2.75 -4.20 18.48
CA VAL A 274 1.84 -3.32 17.72
C VAL A 274 2.06 -1.84 18.10
N THR A 275 2.38 -1.02 17.10
CA THR A 275 2.57 0.42 17.28
C THR A 275 1.22 1.11 17.14
N PRO A 276 0.57 1.59 18.20
CA PRO A 276 -0.69 2.30 18.09
C PRO A 276 -0.48 3.68 17.43
N CYS A 277 -1.44 4.13 16.64
CA CYS A 277 -1.37 5.46 16.00
C CYS A 277 -1.06 6.58 17.01
N GLY A 278 -1.61 6.49 18.22
CA GLY A 278 -1.35 7.45 19.29
C GLY A 278 0.13 7.58 19.69
N SER A 279 0.92 6.52 19.59
CA SER A 279 2.34 6.57 19.96
C SER A 279 3.20 7.37 18.99
N VAL A 280 2.78 7.50 17.74
CA VAL A 280 3.47 8.32 16.73
C VAL A 280 3.23 9.80 16.99
N PHE A 281 1.99 10.16 17.34
CA PHE A 281 1.66 11.54 17.73
C PHE A 281 2.37 11.94 19.05
N LEU A 282 2.53 11.02 20.00
CA LEU A 282 3.21 11.29 21.25
C LEU A 282 4.72 11.52 21.11
N ARG A 283 5.39 10.83 20.18
CA ARG A 283 6.83 11.06 19.92
C ARG A 283 7.10 12.43 19.31
N SER A 284 6.14 12.95 18.54
CA SER A 284 6.22 14.30 17.96
C SER A 284 5.74 15.42 18.88
N THR A 285 5.07 15.08 20.02
CA THR A 285 4.38 16.06 20.88
C THR A 285 4.65 15.82 22.38
N GLU A 286 5.82 15.36 22.76
CA GLU A 286 6.17 15.05 24.19
C GLU A 286 5.83 16.17 25.19
N ASN A 287 5.41 17.32 24.72
CA ASN A 287 5.05 18.47 25.55
C ASN A 287 3.63 19.03 25.39
N MET A 288 2.74 18.45 24.54
CA MET A 288 1.50 19.15 24.21
C MET A 288 0.16 18.39 24.30
N LEU A 289 0.13 17.11 24.59
CA LEU A 289 -1.15 16.41 24.78
C LEU A 289 -1.33 15.98 26.23
N HIS A 290 -2.27 16.61 26.90
CA HIS A 290 -2.70 16.22 28.23
C HIS A 290 -3.17 14.75 28.21
N GLU A 291 -2.76 13.94 29.18
CA GLU A 291 -3.05 12.50 29.32
C GLU A 291 -4.55 12.13 29.22
N SER A 292 -5.44 13.12 29.33
CA SER A 292 -6.89 12.93 29.28
C SER A 292 -7.49 12.66 27.88
N ILE A 293 -6.72 12.85 26.78
CA ILE A 293 -7.22 12.67 25.40
C ILE A 293 -6.85 11.28 24.85
N LEU A 294 -5.82 10.64 25.40
CA LEU A 294 -5.24 9.42 24.85
C LEU A 294 -6.03 8.12 25.05
N PRO A 295 -6.75 7.92 26.16
CA PRO A 295 -7.52 6.67 26.33
C PRO A 295 -8.68 6.52 25.37
N SER A 296 -9.13 7.61 24.73
CA SER A 296 -10.27 7.60 23.82
C SER A 296 -9.93 7.29 22.36
N LEU A 297 -8.63 7.27 21.99
CA LEU A 297 -8.15 7.03 20.65
C LEU A 297 -7.64 5.60 20.39
N SER A 298 -7.64 4.72 21.40
CA SER A 298 -7.44 3.29 21.18
C SER A 298 -8.69 2.71 20.53
N VAL A 299 -8.79 2.91 19.23
CA VAL A 299 -9.80 2.27 18.41
C VAL A 299 -9.26 0.90 18.02
N ASP A 300 -9.83 -0.15 18.61
CA ASP A 300 -9.79 -1.47 18.01
C ASP A 300 -10.57 -1.37 16.69
N ILE A 301 -9.85 -1.27 15.59
CA ILE A 301 -10.40 -1.37 14.22
C ILE A 301 -10.05 -2.75 13.69
#